data_5446dd1bdecf785cc741fc824101b4d5
#
_entry.id   5446dd1bdecf785cc741fc824101b4d5
#
_cell.length_a   1.000
_cell.length_b   1.000
_cell.length_c   1.000
_cell.angle_alpha   90.00
_cell.angle_beta   90.00
_cell.angle_gamma   90.00
#
_symmetry.space_group_name_H-M   'P 1'
#
loop_
_entity.id
_entity.type
_entity.pdbx_description
1 polymer ?
#
loop_
_entity_poly.entity_id
_entity_poly.type
_entity_poly.pdbx_seq_one_letter_code
_entity_poly.pdbx_strand_id
1 'polypeptide(L)'
;MSVTMHDTQTEKDIPKLDSAAPVPVRRSKVEIVSSYFTIAAAAAGLISDGYQNNIMTLSNVVFKKLYPTYYDSNVSTRVSNALLVGAILGQVIVGLMTDRVGRKFALIFTTFLIVLGALLGTAAHGANGSVAGLFWFLTIARGITGLGVGGEYPASSTSASEAANENNYKTRGPVYIMVTNFVLSYGGPLASSVYLIVLSAAGEDHLPTVWRTCFGIGILLPLTVLIFRLKMISSKLYRDSAIKHNVPYGLVIKYYWKTLIGTCGAWFLYDFVTFPNGVFSGVIIAGVVKDTSVKTTAEWQLLLSTIALPGVFVGAWLANKIGRPNTMMIGFGGYLVIGLIIGCAYEKITKITPLFIVFYGLMQSFGNLGPGDIIGLASAESYATAVRGTCYGLSAAIGKTGAAVGTQAFTPIQTNLGKKWTFIIAAICGISGIIVTYFFIPDMTNVDLAEEDKKFMKYLDEQGWRGEVGEIVEIVRDEESFTSDEKLKE
;
A
#
# COMPACT_ATOMS: atom_id res chain seq x y z
N MET A 1 -52.81 17.27 69.65
CA MET A 1 -52.97 16.01 68.84
C MET A 1 -52.28 16.24 67.49
N SER A 2 -51.03 15.98 67.37
CA SER A 2 -50.25 16.09 66.13
C SER A 2 -49.54 14.77 65.95
N VAL A 3 -49.87 14.10 64.86
CA VAL A 3 -49.29 12.83 64.46
C VAL A 3 -48.16 13.15 63.49
N THR A 4 -46.95 12.86 63.90
CA THR A 4 -45.74 12.88 63.08
C THR A 4 -45.60 11.56 62.34
N MET A 5 -45.65 11.58 60.96
CA MET A 5 -45.28 10.48 60.09
C MET A 5 -43.75 10.50 59.91
N HIS A 6 -43.13 9.39 60.25
CA HIS A 6 -41.74 9.06 59.86
C HIS A 6 -41.74 8.38 58.51
N ASP A 7 -41.15 9.05 57.50
CA ASP A 7 -40.79 8.42 56.24
C ASP A 7 -39.36 7.89 56.31
N THR A 8 -39.24 6.60 56.40
CA THR A 8 -37.96 5.88 56.23
C THR A 8 -37.79 5.48 54.76
N GLN A 9 -37.04 6.29 53.99
CA GLN A 9 -36.55 5.86 52.68
C GLN A 9 -35.37 4.90 52.89
N THR A 10 -35.60 3.65 52.59
CA THR A 10 -34.56 2.64 52.40
C THR A 10 -33.82 2.90 51.09
N GLU A 11 -32.64 3.45 51.19
CA GLU A 11 -31.64 3.56 50.11
C GLU A 11 -31.23 2.13 49.75
N LYS A 12 -31.69 1.65 48.56
CA LYS A 12 -31.25 0.38 48.00
C LYS A 12 -29.81 0.54 47.54
N ASP A 13 -28.90 -0.11 48.22
CA ASP A 13 -27.51 -0.33 47.79
C ASP A 13 -27.49 -0.92 46.39
N ILE A 14 -27.12 -0.09 45.40
CA ILE A 14 -26.74 -0.55 44.04
C ILE A 14 -25.35 -1.17 44.20
N PRO A 15 -25.16 -2.46 43.91
CA PRO A 15 -23.83 -3.04 43.95
C PRO A 15 -22.93 -2.30 42.96
N LYS A 16 -21.85 -1.70 43.49
CA LYS A 16 -20.74 -1.22 42.65
C LYS A 16 -20.25 -2.40 41.82
N LEU A 17 -20.46 -2.34 40.50
CA LEU A 17 -19.84 -3.25 39.57
C LEU A 17 -18.33 -3.05 39.71
N ASP A 18 -17.68 -3.94 40.42
CA ASP A 18 -16.23 -4.03 40.45
C ASP A 18 -15.74 -4.15 39.01
N SER A 19 -14.83 -3.26 38.64
CA SER A 19 -14.12 -3.28 37.38
C SER A 19 -13.24 -4.54 37.34
N ALA A 20 -13.86 -5.69 37.07
CA ALA A 20 -13.15 -6.89 36.74
C ALA A 20 -12.35 -6.60 35.46
N ALA A 21 -11.03 -6.70 35.53
CA ALA A 21 -10.16 -6.64 34.38
C ALA A 21 -10.72 -7.59 33.30
N PRO A 22 -10.76 -7.17 32.02
CA PRO A 22 -11.36 -7.99 30.97
C PRO A 22 -10.64 -9.35 30.94
N VAL A 23 -11.39 -10.41 31.23
CA VAL A 23 -10.91 -11.78 31.13
C VAL A 23 -10.44 -11.97 29.68
N PRO A 24 -9.18 -12.38 29.44
CA PRO A 24 -8.69 -12.56 28.09
C PRO A 24 -9.52 -13.67 27.42
N VAL A 25 -10.39 -13.30 26.49
CA VAL A 25 -11.20 -14.23 25.71
C VAL A 25 -10.23 -15.11 24.92
N ARG A 26 -10.13 -16.37 25.29
CA ARG A 26 -9.22 -17.35 24.65
C ARG A 26 -9.69 -17.57 23.22
N ARG A 27 -8.93 -17.03 22.25
CA ARG A 27 -9.24 -17.18 20.81
C ARG A 27 -9.26 -18.65 20.41
N SER A 28 -10.18 -19.02 19.55
CA SER A 28 -10.24 -20.37 18.99
C SER A 28 -9.02 -20.64 18.09
N LYS A 29 -8.60 -21.90 17.97
CA LYS A 29 -7.51 -22.28 17.05
C LYS A 29 -7.84 -21.87 15.61
N VAL A 30 -9.11 -21.89 15.21
CA VAL A 30 -9.58 -21.50 13.88
C VAL A 30 -9.36 -20.01 13.64
N GLU A 31 -9.66 -19.15 14.61
CA GLU A 31 -9.44 -17.70 14.52
C GLU A 31 -7.95 -17.35 14.42
N ILE A 32 -7.09 -18.03 15.19
CA ILE A 32 -5.64 -17.83 15.13
C ILE A 32 -5.10 -18.22 13.74
N VAL A 33 -5.46 -19.38 13.22
CA VAL A 33 -5.04 -19.85 11.89
C VAL A 33 -5.55 -18.91 10.80
N SER A 34 -6.81 -18.47 10.89
CA SER A 34 -7.39 -17.51 9.94
C SER A 34 -6.65 -16.17 9.92
N SER A 35 -6.21 -15.68 11.07
CA SER A 35 -5.43 -14.42 11.18
C SER A 35 -4.07 -14.55 10.48
N TYR A 36 -3.34 -15.64 10.65
CA TYR A 36 -2.09 -15.89 9.91
C TYR A 36 -2.33 -16.06 8.41
N PHE A 37 -3.42 -16.70 8.01
CA PHE A 37 -3.81 -16.82 6.61
C PHE A 37 -4.10 -15.44 5.98
N THR A 38 -4.77 -14.55 6.70
CA THR A 38 -5.05 -13.18 6.25
C THR A 38 -3.75 -12.41 6.03
N ILE A 39 -2.81 -12.49 6.96
CA ILE A 39 -1.49 -11.86 6.86
C ILE A 39 -0.73 -12.39 5.62
N ALA A 40 -0.70 -13.72 5.44
CA ALA A 40 -0.02 -14.35 4.30
C ALA A 40 -0.68 -13.98 2.95
N ALA A 41 -2.01 -13.95 2.90
CA ALA A 41 -2.76 -13.58 1.70
C ALA A 41 -2.57 -12.10 1.33
N ALA A 42 -2.46 -11.20 2.31
CA ALA A 42 -2.13 -9.80 2.10
C ALA A 42 -0.71 -9.65 1.53
N ALA A 43 0.28 -10.33 2.13
CA ALA A 43 1.66 -10.32 1.64
C ALA A 43 1.76 -10.83 0.19
N ALA A 44 1.12 -11.96 -0.11
CA ALA A 44 1.13 -12.54 -1.45
C ALA A 44 0.45 -11.64 -2.51
N GLY A 45 -0.59 -10.90 -2.13
CA GLY A 45 -1.22 -9.90 -3.00
C GLY A 45 -0.30 -8.74 -3.31
N LEU A 46 0.29 -8.16 -2.30
CA LEU A 46 1.15 -6.98 -2.44
C LEU A 46 2.49 -7.29 -3.15
N ILE A 47 2.99 -8.54 -3.16
CA ILE A 47 4.14 -8.90 -3.99
C ILE A 47 3.79 -8.87 -5.48
N SER A 48 2.56 -9.28 -5.84
CA SER A 48 2.02 -9.15 -7.20
C SER A 48 1.95 -7.68 -7.62
N ASP A 49 1.48 -6.82 -6.73
CA ASP A 49 1.39 -5.37 -6.97
C ASP A 49 2.77 -4.75 -7.15
N GLY A 50 3.73 -5.14 -6.33
CA GLY A 50 5.13 -4.74 -6.47
C GLY A 50 5.70 -5.12 -7.84
N TYR A 51 5.42 -6.32 -8.32
CA TYR A 51 5.80 -6.77 -9.66
C TYR A 51 5.15 -5.91 -10.76
N GLN A 52 3.82 -5.70 -10.70
CA GLN A 52 3.07 -4.92 -11.68
C GLN A 52 3.50 -3.44 -11.74
N ASN A 53 3.88 -2.86 -10.60
CA ASN A 53 4.42 -1.50 -10.53
C ASN A 53 5.78 -1.41 -11.23
N ASN A 54 6.67 -2.39 -11.00
CA ASN A 54 8.07 -2.33 -11.43
C ASN A 54 8.33 -2.87 -12.84
N ILE A 55 7.41 -3.65 -13.43
CA ILE A 55 7.61 -4.25 -14.76
C ILE A 55 7.81 -3.19 -15.87
N MET A 56 7.22 -1.99 -15.70
CA MET A 56 7.38 -0.91 -16.69
C MET A 56 8.78 -0.29 -16.71
N THR A 57 9.55 -0.43 -15.65
CA THR A 57 10.90 0.15 -15.53
C THR A 57 11.80 -0.31 -16.68
N LEU A 58 11.88 -1.62 -16.92
CA LEU A 58 12.65 -2.19 -18.03
C LEU A 58 11.86 -2.23 -19.33
N SER A 59 10.53 -2.35 -19.28
CA SER A 59 9.68 -2.27 -20.46
C SER A 59 9.82 -0.92 -21.17
N ASN A 60 9.96 0.19 -20.45
CA ASN A 60 10.22 1.50 -21.02
C ASN A 60 11.52 1.51 -21.85
N VAL A 61 12.58 0.84 -21.38
CA VAL A 61 13.86 0.72 -22.10
C VAL A 61 13.67 -0.13 -23.37
N VAL A 62 12.98 -1.25 -23.24
CA VAL A 62 12.68 -2.16 -24.35
C VAL A 62 11.82 -1.48 -25.42
N PHE A 63 10.74 -0.81 -25.04
CA PHE A 63 9.85 -0.11 -25.97
C PHE A 63 10.56 1.03 -26.70
N LYS A 64 11.44 1.75 -26.01
CA LYS A 64 12.25 2.79 -26.64
C LYS A 64 13.22 2.23 -27.68
N LYS A 65 13.77 1.02 -27.45
CA LYS A 65 14.64 0.33 -28.41
C LYS A 65 13.85 -0.24 -29.59
N LEU A 66 12.65 -0.80 -29.36
CA LEU A 66 11.79 -1.37 -30.40
C LEU A 66 11.11 -0.33 -31.29
N TYR A 67 10.69 0.79 -30.70
CA TYR A 67 9.87 1.82 -31.35
C TYR A 67 10.45 3.22 -31.16
N PRO A 68 11.70 3.49 -31.58
CA PRO A 68 12.43 4.72 -31.24
C PRO A 68 11.78 6.00 -31.75
N THR A 69 11.04 5.92 -32.87
CA THR A 69 10.33 7.04 -33.48
C THR A 69 8.96 7.31 -32.87
N TYR A 70 8.31 6.29 -32.31
CA TYR A 70 6.95 6.41 -31.76
C TYR A 70 6.92 6.48 -30.24
N TYR A 71 7.78 5.72 -29.55
CA TYR A 71 7.84 5.65 -28.09
C TYR A 71 8.64 6.80 -27.52
N ASP A 72 8.07 8.00 -27.65
CA ASP A 72 8.61 9.23 -27.09
C ASP A 72 8.30 9.38 -25.60
N SER A 73 8.68 10.49 -25.02
CA SER A 73 8.43 10.81 -23.62
C SER A 73 6.93 10.88 -23.28
N ASN A 74 6.11 11.38 -24.22
CA ASN A 74 4.66 11.52 -23.99
C ASN A 74 3.98 10.15 -23.95
N VAL A 75 4.32 9.25 -24.88
CA VAL A 75 3.79 7.88 -24.91
C VAL A 75 4.26 7.09 -23.71
N SER A 76 5.55 7.18 -23.34
CA SER A 76 6.12 6.52 -22.16
C SER A 76 5.43 6.96 -20.87
N THR A 77 5.26 8.28 -20.70
CA THR A 77 4.56 8.85 -19.54
C THR A 77 3.09 8.42 -19.51
N ARG A 78 2.38 8.44 -20.64
CA ARG A 78 0.98 8.00 -20.73
C ARG A 78 0.82 6.54 -20.31
N VAL A 79 1.61 5.63 -20.86
CA VAL A 79 1.54 4.19 -20.54
C VAL A 79 1.90 3.93 -19.06
N SER A 80 2.90 4.64 -18.54
CA SER A 80 3.33 4.51 -17.15
C SER A 80 2.29 5.08 -16.18
N ASN A 81 1.75 6.28 -16.47
CA ASN A 81 0.74 6.94 -15.65
C ASN A 81 -0.63 6.23 -15.68
N ALA A 82 -0.93 5.47 -16.71
CA ALA A 82 -2.21 4.76 -16.80
C ALA A 82 -2.45 3.85 -15.58
N LEU A 83 -1.42 3.16 -15.09
CA LEU A 83 -1.51 2.37 -13.87
C LEU A 83 -1.77 3.26 -12.65
N LEU A 84 -1.11 4.41 -12.54
CA LEU A 84 -1.28 5.32 -11.40
C LEU A 84 -2.67 5.94 -11.37
N VAL A 85 -3.21 6.36 -12.52
CA VAL A 85 -4.60 6.86 -12.62
C VAL A 85 -5.60 5.78 -12.24
N GLY A 86 -5.40 4.56 -12.73
CA GLY A 86 -6.20 3.41 -12.31
C GLY A 86 -6.12 3.18 -10.80
N ALA A 87 -4.91 3.28 -10.23
CA ALA A 87 -4.68 3.09 -8.79
C ALA A 87 -5.37 4.16 -7.94
N ILE A 88 -5.41 5.42 -8.36
CA ILE A 88 -6.16 6.49 -7.67
C ILE A 88 -7.63 6.10 -7.57
N LEU A 89 -8.23 5.71 -8.69
CA LEU A 89 -9.64 5.29 -8.72
C LEU A 89 -9.88 4.03 -7.87
N GLY A 90 -8.99 3.05 -7.99
CA GLY A 90 -9.05 1.81 -7.21
C GLY A 90 -8.99 2.05 -5.71
N GLN A 91 -8.10 2.91 -5.25
CA GLN A 91 -7.94 3.24 -3.83
C GLN A 91 -9.17 3.89 -3.24
N VAL A 92 -9.82 4.82 -3.96
CA VAL A 92 -11.06 5.46 -3.50
C VAL A 92 -12.23 4.47 -3.51
N ILE A 93 -12.48 3.81 -4.65
CA ILE A 93 -13.62 2.91 -4.82
C ILE A 93 -13.54 1.72 -3.87
N VAL A 94 -12.39 1.04 -3.85
CA VAL A 94 -12.21 -0.16 -3.04
C VAL A 94 -12.00 0.19 -1.55
N GLY A 95 -11.46 1.35 -1.24
CA GLY A 95 -11.41 1.87 0.14
C GLY A 95 -12.81 1.96 0.76
N LEU A 96 -13.76 2.59 0.04
CA LEU A 96 -15.17 2.64 0.42
C LEU A 96 -15.82 1.24 0.47
N MET A 97 -15.52 0.40 -0.53
CA MET A 97 -16.08 -0.96 -0.62
C MET A 97 -15.58 -1.84 0.52
N THR A 98 -14.32 -1.68 0.93
CA THR A 98 -13.68 -2.43 2.02
C THR A 98 -14.41 -2.23 3.35
N ASP A 99 -14.89 -1.04 3.64
CA ASP A 99 -15.63 -0.74 4.88
C ASP A 99 -17.11 -1.12 4.79
N ARG A 100 -17.75 -0.94 3.63
CA ARG A 100 -19.22 -1.13 3.48
C ARG A 100 -19.62 -2.54 3.07
N VAL A 101 -18.89 -3.14 2.12
CA VAL A 101 -19.22 -4.47 1.57
C VAL A 101 -18.44 -5.56 2.29
N GLY A 102 -17.19 -5.28 2.64
CA GLY A 102 -16.35 -6.16 3.43
C GLY A 102 -14.97 -6.43 2.83
N ARG A 103 -14.02 -6.77 3.70
CA ARG A 103 -12.60 -6.99 3.38
C ARG A 103 -12.40 -8.08 2.32
N LYS A 104 -13.08 -9.24 2.49
CA LYS A 104 -12.94 -10.41 1.61
C LYS A 104 -13.40 -10.13 0.19
N PHE A 105 -14.58 -9.53 0.02
CA PHE A 105 -15.11 -9.21 -1.30
C PHE A 105 -14.20 -8.23 -2.04
N ALA A 106 -13.74 -7.18 -1.35
CA ALA A 106 -12.83 -6.20 -1.89
C ALA A 106 -11.55 -6.86 -2.45
N LEU A 107 -10.93 -7.77 -1.68
CA LEU A 107 -9.72 -8.50 -2.07
C LEU A 107 -9.91 -9.43 -3.28
N ILE A 108 -11.06 -10.11 -3.39
CA ILE A 108 -11.37 -10.96 -4.55
C ILE A 108 -11.56 -10.09 -5.80
N PHE A 109 -12.28 -8.98 -5.66
CA PHE A 109 -12.55 -8.06 -6.76
C PHE A 109 -11.27 -7.43 -7.31
N THR A 110 -10.36 -6.98 -6.44
CA THR A 110 -9.06 -6.42 -6.84
C THR A 110 -8.21 -7.45 -7.58
N THR A 111 -8.15 -8.69 -7.06
CA THR A 111 -7.43 -9.78 -7.73
C THR A 111 -7.94 -10.03 -9.15
N PHE A 112 -9.26 -10.05 -9.33
CA PHE A 112 -9.87 -10.23 -10.65
C PHE A 112 -9.43 -9.12 -11.62
N LEU A 113 -9.44 -7.87 -11.19
CA LEU A 113 -9.03 -6.74 -12.01
C LEU A 113 -7.54 -6.80 -12.39
N ILE A 114 -6.66 -7.21 -11.45
CA ILE A 114 -5.23 -7.36 -11.72
C ILE A 114 -4.99 -8.45 -12.77
N VAL A 115 -5.63 -9.62 -12.61
CA VAL A 115 -5.54 -10.72 -13.59
C VAL A 115 -6.04 -10.29 -14.96
N LEU A 116 -7.21 -9.66 -15.02
CA LEU A 116 -7.80 -9.17 -16.27
C LEU A 116 -6.88 -8.17 -16.97
N GLY A 117 -6.40 -7.16 -16.24
CA GLY A 117 -5.52 -6.13 -16.79
C GLY A 117 -4.17 -6.69 -17.24
N ALA A 118 -3.58 -7.63 -16.50
CA ALA A 118 -2.33 -8.29 -16.87
C ALA A 118 -2.49 -9.19 -18.12
N LEU A 119 -3.61 -9.91 -18.24
CA LEU A 119 -3.96 -10.67 -19.45
C LEU A 119 -4.08 -9.75 -20.67
N LEU A 120 -4.83 -8.66 -20.55
CA LEU A 120 -4.97 -7.67 -21.60
C LEU A 120 -3.63 -7.05 -21.97
N GLY A 121 -2.78 -6.72 -20.98
CA GLY A 121 -1.44 -6.18 -21.20
C GLY A 121 -0.54 -7.13 -21.97
N THR A 122 -0.57 -8.42 -21.65
CA THR A 122 0.18 -9.48 -22.36
C THR A 122 -0.31 -9.64 -23.80
N ALA A 123 -1.62 -9.59 -24.00
CA ALA A 123 -2.27 -9.72 -25.32
C ALA A 123 -2.24 -8.42 -26.13
N ALA A 124 -1.67 -7.33 -25.61
CA ALA A 124 -1.72 -6.02 -26.27
C ALA A 124 -1.16 -6.06 -27.69
N HIS A 125 -1.96 -5.58 -28.62
CA HIS A 125 -1.59 -5.45 -30.05
C HIS A 125 -2.35 -4.27 -30.66
N GLY A 126 -1.90 -3.83 -31.82
CA GLY A 126 -2.60 -2.80 -32.60
C GLY A 126 -3.32 -3.42 -33.79
N ALA A 127 -4.53 -2.95 -34.07
CA ALA A 127 -5.26 -3.35 -35.26
C ALA A 127 -4.41 -3.09 -36.51
N ASN A 128 -4.35 -4.08 -37.40
CA ASN A 128 -3.53 -4.04 -38.63
C ASN A 128 -2.03 -3.70 -38.39
N GLY A 129 -1.48 -4.09 -37.24
CA GLY A 129 -0.08 -3.81 -36.88
C GLY A 129 0.21 -2.37 -36.43
N SER A 130 -0.82 -1.58 -36.14
CA SER A 130 -0.65 -0.19 -35.71
C SER A 130 0.11 -0.08 -34.37
N VAL A 131 1.27 0.57 -34.38
CA VAL A 131 2.05 0.86 -33.17
C VAL A 131 1.28 1.78 -32.24
N ALA A 132 0.55 2.75 -32.75
CA ALA A 132 -0.35 3.62 -31.99
C ALA A 132 -1.41 2.79 -31.26
N GLY A 133 -2.07 1.88 -31.97
CA GLY A 133 -3.07 0.96 -31.42
C GLY A 133 -2.51 0.07 -30.31
N LEU A 134 -1.30 -0.47 -30.47
CA LEU A 134 -0.60 -1.25 -29.45
C LEU A 134 -0.48 -0.45 -28.13
N PHE A 135 0.05 0.78 -28.20
CA PHE A 135 0.29 1.57 -26.99
C PHE A 135 -0.99 2.14 -26.37
N TRP A 136 -2.06 2.38 -27.15
CA TRP A 136 -3.36 2.72 -26.58
C TRP A 136 -3.99 1.52 -25.88
N PHE A 137 -3.93 0.33 -26.49
CA PHE A 137 -4.41 -0.89 -25.85
C PHE A 137 -3.67 -1.16 -24.53
N LEU A 138 -2.33 -1.05 -24.57
CA LEU A 138 -1.51 -1.22 -23.38
C LEU A 138 -1.82 -0.17 -22.29
N THR A 139 -2.11 1.08 -22.69
CA THR A 139 -2.53 2.15 -21.78
C THR A 139 -3.81 1.77 -21.02
N ILE A 140 -4.83 1.27 -21.73
CA ILE A 140 -6.11 0.83 -21.15
C ILE A 140 -5.89 -0.38 -20.23
N ALA A 141 -5.16 -1.39 -20.70
CA ALA A 141 -4.84 -2.59 -19.93
C ALA A 141 -4.11 -2.24 -18.61
N ARG A 142 -3.15 -1.32 -18.67
CA ARG A 142 -2.44 -0.80 -17.48
C ARG A 142 -3.37 -0.04 -16.54
N GLY A 143 -4.34 0.72 -17.06
CA GLY A 143 -5.37 1.39 -16.26
C GLY A 143 -6.23 0.40 -15.48
N ILE A 144 -6.67 -0.69 -16.11
CA ILE A 144 -7.44 -1.77 -15.46
C ILE A 144 -6.59 -2.48 -14.41
N THR A 145 -5.33 -2.83 -14.73
CA THR A 145 -4.39 -3.37 -13.74
C THR A 145 -4.25 -2.43 -12.55
N GLY A 146 -4.08 -1.12 -12.82
CA GLY A 146 -3.93 -0.09 -11.82
C GLY A 146 -5.12 0.01 -10.87
N LEU A 147 -6.35 -0.11 -11.39
CA LEU A 147 -7.56 -0.11 -10.57
C LEU A 147 -7.58 -1.27 -9.56
N GLY A 148 -7.13 -2.45 -9.98
CA GLY A 148 -6.96 -3.60 -9.09
C GLY A 148 -5.83 -3.38 -8.07
N VAL A 149 -4.63 -3.02 -8.52
CA VAL A 149 -3.44 -2.74 -7.68
C VAL A 149 -3.75 -1.63 -6.67
N GLY A 150 -4.39 -0.54 -7.10
CA GLY A 150 -4.77 0.55 -6.19
C GLY A 150 -5.75 0.11 -5.12
N GLY A 151 -6.77 -0.66 -5.49
CA GLY A 151 -7.75 -1.19 -4.54
C GLY A 151 -7.19 -2.22 -3.57
N GLU A 152 -6.10 -2.89 -3.94
CA GLU A 152 -5.39 -3.83 -3.09
C GLU A 152 -4.82 -3.15 -1.83
N TYR A 153 -4.31 -1.92 -1.94
CA TYR A 153 -3.70 -1.18 -0.83
C TYR A 153 -4.65 -1.05 0.38
N PRO A 154 -5.83 -0.43 0.30
CA PRO A 154 -6.73 -0.33 1.44
C PRO A 154 -7.23 -1.70 1.91
N ALA A 155 -7.50 -2.63 1.00
CA ALA A 155 -8.07 -3.93 1.35
C ALA A 155 -7.07 -4.85 2.06
N SER A 156 -5.86 -5.00 1.52
CA SER A 156 -4.80 -5.85 2.11
C SER A 156 -4.18 -5.22 3.35
N SER A 157 -3.89 -3.91 3.31
CA SER A 157 -3.23 -3.21 4.43
C SER A 157 -4.10 -3.14 5.68
N THR A 158 -5.40 -2.83 5.53
CA THR A 158 -6.31 -2.80 6.69
C THR A 158 -6.50 -4.21 7.26
N SER A 159 -6.70 -5.21 6.40
CA SER A 159 -6.84 -6.61 6.82
C SER A 159 -5.58 -7.13 7.54
N ALA A 160 -4.39 -6.81 7.03
CA ALA A 160 -3.12 -7.18 7.64
C ALA A 160 -2.89 -6.50 8.98
N SER A 161 -3.21 -5.20 9.09
CA SER A 161 -3.08 -4.43 10.34
C SER A 161 -4.01 -4.96 11.43
N GLU A 162 -5.27 -5.23 11.08
CA GLU A 162 -6.27 -5.80 11.99
C GLU A 162 -5.86 -7.20 12.47
N ALA A 163 -5.46 -8.08 11.55
CA ALA A 163 -5.02 -9.43 11.89
C ALA A 163 -3.72 -9.43 12.72
N ALA A 164 -2.77 -8.54 12.43
CA ALA A 164 -1.55 -8.39 13.22
C ALA A 164 -1.85 -7.85 14.63
N ASN A 165 -2.76 -6.86 14.75
CA ASN A 165 -3.22 -6.31 16.03
C ASN A 165 -3.89 -7.39 16.90
N GLU A 166 -4.76 -8.19 16.30
CA GLU A 166 -5.42 -9.29 17.01
C GLU A 166 -4.42 -10.34 17.53
N ASN A 167 -3.31 -10.57 16.85
CA ASN A 167 -2.28 -11.51 17.31
C ASN A 167 -1.42 -10.90 18.42
N ASN A 168 -0.85 -9.74 18.20
CA ASN A 168 -0.09 -8.99 19.22
C ASN A 168 0.10 -7.53 18.76
N TYR A 169 -0.61 -6.60 19.38
CA TYR A 169 -0.55 -5.18 19.03
C TYR A 169 0.86 -4.56 19.18
N LYS A 170 1.71 -5.09 20.07
CA LYS A 170 3.09 -4.61 20.27
C LYS A 170 4.02 -4.94 19.10
N THR A 171 3.77 -6.04 18.39
CA THR A 171 4.56 -6.45 17.22
C THR A 171 3.88 -6.10 15.91
N ARG A 172 2.69 -5.48 15.94
CA ARG A 172 1.92 -5.12 14.74
C ARG A 172 2.73 -4.33 13.72
N GLY A 173 3.48 -3.30 14.15
CA GLY A 173 4.26 -2.46 13.26
C GLY A 173 5.24 -3.24 12.38
N PRO A 174 6.24 -3.94 12.94
CA PRO A 174 7.15 -4.76 12.15
C PRO A 174 6.46 -5.82 11.30
N VAL A 175 5.45 -6.52 11.82
CA VAL A 175 4.69 -7.52 11.04
C VAL A 175 4.01 -6.85 9.84
N TYR A 176 3.32 -5.73 10.06
CA TYR A 176 2.70 -4.97 8.99
C TYR A 176 3.70 -4.56 7.91
N ILE A 177 4.84 -3.97 8.29
CA ILE A 177 5.86 -3.50 7.36
C ILE A 177 6.40 -4.68 6.52
N MET A 178 6.68 -5.82 7.15
CA MET A 178 7.18 -7.00 6.45
C MET A 178 6.19 -7.58 5.44
N VAL A 179 4.89 -7.55 5.74
CA VAL A 179 3.86 -8.11 4.85
C VAL A 179 3.28 -7.09 3.87
N THR A 180 3.64 -5.81 3.98
CA THR A 180 3.21 -4.74 3.06
C THR A 180 4.39 -4.15 2.32
N ASN A 181 5.19 -3.27 2.95
CA ASN A 181 6.25 -2.53 2.26
C ASN A 181 7.40 -3.42 1.79
N PHE A 182 7.82 -4.42 2.60
CA PHE A 182 8.89 -5.33 2.18
C PHE A 182 8.51 -6.10 0.92
N VAL A 183 7.34 -6.75 0.91
CA VAL A 183 6.91 -7.56 -0.24
C VAL A 183 6.64 -6.71 -1.47
N LEU A 184 6.10 -5.50 -1.28
CA LEU A 184 5.90 -4.53 -2.36
C LEU A 184 7.24 -4.07 -2.97
N SER A 185 8.21 -3.73 -2.12
CA SER A 185 9.56 -3.30 -2.53
C SER A 185 10.36 -4.42 -3.16
N TYR A 186 10.17 -5.68 -2.70
CA TYR A 186 10.77 -6.87 -3.33
C TYR A 186 10.28 -7.10 -4.77
N GLY A 187 9.14 -6.54 -5.14
CA GLY A 187 8.65 -6.55 -6.53
C GLY A 187 9.63 -5.93 -7.53
N GLY A 188 10.47 -4.98 -7.12
CA GLY A 188 11.52 -4.39 -7.96
C GLY A 188 12.60 -5.39 -8.36
N PRO A 189 13.34 -6.00 -7.40
CA PRO A 189 14.27 -7.09 -7.68
C PRO A 189 13.63 -8.27 -8.41
N LEU A 190 12.41 -8.65 -8.05
CA LEU A 190 11.67 -9.74 -8.70
C LEU A 190 11.42 -9.44 -10.18
N ALA A 191 10.89 -8.26 -10.52
CA ALA A 191 10.62 -7.87 -11.90
C ALA A 191 11.92 -7.78 -12.72
N SER A 192 12.99 -7.22 -12.15
CA SER A 192 14.29 -7.12 -12.81
C SER A 192 14.92 -8.50 -13.05
N SER A 193 14.82 -9.42 -12.06
CA SER A 193 15.31 -10.79 -12.20
C SER A 193 14.54 -11.56 -13.27
N VAL A 194 13.22 -11.46 -13.31
CA VAL A 194 12.39 -12.08 -14.35
C VAL A 194 12.78 -11.55 -15.73
N TYR A 195 12.96 -10.23 -15.85
CA TYR A 195 13.42 -9.63 -17.10
C TYR A 195 14.79 -10.17 -17.54
N LEU A 196 15.76 -10.26 -16.63
CA LEU A 196 17.10 -10.80 -16.93
C LEU A 196 17.05 -12.26 -17.35
N ILE A 197 16.26 -13.09 -16.68
CA ILE A 197 16.11 -14.51 -17.02
C ILE A 197 15.51 -14.66 -18.42
N VAL A 198 14.39 -13.97 -18.68
CA VAL A 198 13.70 -14.04 -19.98
C VAL A 198 14.56 -13.47 -21.09
N LEU A 199 15.24 -12.34 -20.84
CA LEU A 199 16.13 -11.72 -21.81
C LEU A 199 17.35 -12.59 -22.12
N SER A 200 17.92 -13.27 -21.10
CA SER A 200 19.05 -14.19 -21.30
C SER A 200 18.65 -15.44 -22.07
N ALA A 201 17.41 -15.91 -21.91
CA ALA A 201 16.88 -17.07 -22.61
C ALA A 201 16.50 -16.75 -24.09
N ALA A 202 15.87 -15.59 -24.33
CA ALA A 202 15.37 -15.22 -25.65
C ALA A 202 16.37 -14.43 -26.49
N GLY A 203 17.30 -13.72 -25.87
CA GLY A 203 18.25 -12.80 -26.54
C GLY A 203 17.64 -11.43 -26.84
N GLU A 204 18.50 -10.45 -27.13
CA GLU A 204 18.09 -9.08 -27.45
C GLU A 204 17.41 -8.94 -28.82
N ASP A 205 17.53 -9.96 -29.70
CA ASP A 205 16.87 -9.98 -31.00
C ASP A 205 15.37 -10.29 -30.89
N HIS A 206 14.91 -10.82 -29.77
CA HIS A 206 13.52 -11.22 -29.54
C HIS A 206 12.82 -10.37 -28.46
N LEU A 207 13.12 -9.07 -28.38
CA LEU A 207 12.53 -8.15 -27.41
C LEU A 207 10.99 -8.14 -27.37
N PRO A 208 10.25 -8.30 -28.49
CA PRO A 208 8.79 -8.45 -28.44
C PRO A 208 8.32 -9.64 -27.62
N THR A 209 9.01 -10.78 -27.71
CA THR A 209 8.75 -11.97 -26.88
C THR A 209 9.11 -11.71 -25.43
N VAL A 210 10.26 -11.07 -25.18
CA VAL A 210 10.73 -10.76 -23.81
C VAL A 210 9.69 -10.00 -23.01
N TRP A 211 9.24 -8.83 -23.51
CA TRP A 211 8.30 -8.03 -22.73
C TRP A 211 6.94 -8.72 -22.55
N ARG A 212 6.42 -9.44 -23.56
CA ARG A 212 5.16 -10.18 -23.44
C ARG A 212 5.24 -11.31 -22.42
N THR A 213 6.34 -12.06 -22.44
CA THR A 213 6.58 -13.13 -21.46
C THR A 213 6.66 -12.56 -20.04
N CYS A 214 7.36 -11.43 -19.84
CA CYS A 214 7.44 -10.78 -18.55
C CYS A 214 6.06 -10.30 -18.05
N PHE A 215 5.23 -9.71 -18.91
CA PHE A 215 3.84 -9.36 -18.55
C PHE A 215 3.01 -10.62 -18.25
N GLY A 216 3.17 -11.70 -19.04
CA GLY A 216 2.47 -12.98 -18.84
C GLY A 216 2.82 -13.66 -17.51
N ILE A 217 4.08 -13.66 -17.10
CA ILE A 217 4.51 -14.16 -15.78
C ILE A 217 3.82 -13.38 -14.64
N GLY A 218 3.59 -12.07 -14.84
CA GLY A 218 2.86 -11.24 -13.89
C GLY A 218 1.41 -11.67 -13.62
N ILE A 219 0.82 -12.56 -14.44
CA ILE A 219 -0.52 -13.12 -14.21
C ILE A 219 -0.50 -14.23 -13.16
N LEU A 220 0.60 -14.97 -13.06
CA LEU A 220 0.69 -16.13 -12.17
C LEU A 220 0.60 -15.75 -10.70
N LEU A 221 1.20 -14.62 -10.33
CA LEU A 221 1.22 -14.16 -8.94
C LEU A 221 -0.19 -13.92 -8.38
N PRO A 222 -1.06 -13.08 -8.98
CA PRO A 222 -2.39 -12.85 -8.45
C PRO A 222 -3.29 -14.09 -8.53
N LEU A 223 -3.09 -15.00 -9.50
CA LEU A 223 -3.84 -16.27 -9.56
C LEU A 223 -3.54 -17.18 -8.38
N THR A 224 -2.29 -17.29 -7.94
CA THR A 224 -1.94 -18.08 -6.74
C THR A 224 -2.57 -17.48 -5.48
N VAL A 225 -2.63 -16.16 -5.39
CA VAL A 225 -3.22 -15.44 -4.25
C VAL A 225 -4.74 -15.65 -4.17
N LEU A 226 -5.43 -15.74 -5.30
CA LEU A 226 -6.88 -15.91 -5.34
C LEU A 226 -7.35 -17.14 -4.53
N ILE A 227 -6.61 -18.25 -4.59
CA ILE A 227 -6.93 -19.49 -3.86
C ILE A 227 -6.95 -19.24 -2.35
N PHE A 228 -5.99 -18.46 -1.84
CA PHE A 228 -5.92 -18.13 -0.41
C PHE A 228 -7.07 -17.19 -0.01
N ARG A 229 -7.41 -16.20 -0.85
CA ARG A 229 -8.47 -15.21 -0.58
C ARG A 229 -9.86 -15.81 -0.51
N LEU A 230 -10.13 -16.83 -1.29
CA LEU A 230 -11.41 -17.56 -1.22
C LEU A 230 -11.65 -18.20 0.14
N LYS A 231 -10.58 -18.57 0.88
CA LYS A 231 -10.64 -19.19 2.21
C LYS A 231 -10.53 -18.21 3.39
N MET A 232 -10.33 -16.90 3.15
CA MET A 232 -10.22 -15.90 4.21
C MET A 232 -11.54 -15.68 4.93
N ILE A 233 -11.44 -15.34 6.23
CA ILE A 233 -12.54 -14.87 7.08
C ILE A 233 -12.17 -13.44 7.53
N SER A 234 -13.13 -12.54 7.55
CA SER A 234 -12.94 -11.16 8.03
C SER A 234 -12.48 -11.13 9.50
N SER A 235 -11.66 -10.14 9.87
CA SER A 235 -11.17 -9.97 11.24
C SER A 235 -12.33 -9.79 12.23
N LYS A 236 -12.12 -10.20 13.49
CA LYS A 236 -13.09 -9.98 14.55
C LYS A 236 -13.31 -8.49 14.79
N LEU A 237 -12.22 -7.71 14.79
CA LEU A 237 -12.27 -6.26 14.95
C LEU A 237 -13.18 -5.59 13.92
N TYR A 238 -13.10 -6.00 12.65
CA TYR A 238 -14.01 -5.50 11.59
C TYR A 238 -15.46 -5.91 11.84
N ARG A 239 -15.71 -7.17 12.20
CA ARG A 239 -17.08 -7.66 12.46
C ARG A 239 -17.77 -6.91 13.61
N ASP A 240 -16.99 -6.60 14.65
CA ASP A 240 -17.51 -5.97 15.87
C ASP A 240 -17.69 -4.44 15.72
N SER A 241 -16.88 -3.77 14.89
CA SER A 241 -16.79 -2.30 14.82
C SER A 241 -17.21 -1.69 13.48
N ALA A 242 -17.62 -2.47 12.49
CA ALA A 242 -18.00 -1.96 11.18
C ALA A 242 -19.27 -1.10 11.23
N ILE A 243 -19.31 0.02 10.47
CA ILE A 243 -20.53 0.81 10.19
C ILE A 243 -20.85 0.69 8.71
N LYS A 244 -21.84 -0.14 8.36
CA LYS A 244 -22.19 -0.41 6.96
C LYS A 244 -23.12 0.62 6.35
N HIS A 245 -24.01 1.20 7.15
CA HIS A 245 -25.03 2.14 6.69
C HIS A 245 -24.90 3.47 7.44
N ASN A 246 -25.27 4.57 6.76
CA ASN A 246 -25.32 5.92 7.33
C ASN A 246 -24.00 6.38 7.98
N VAL A 247 -22.85 6.05 7.37
CA VAL A 247 -21.54 6.51 7.84
C VAL A 247 -21.49 8.04 7.86
N PRO A 248 -21.22 8.67 9.01
CA PRO A 248 -21.26 10.13 9.16
C PRO A 248 -19.95 10.78 8.66
N TYR A 249 -19.68 10.77 7.35
CA TYR A 249 -18.42 11.25 6.78
C TYR A 249 -18.05 12.69 7.16
N GLY A 250 -19.06 13.57 7.36
CA GLY A 250 -18.80 14.93 7.85
C GLY A 250 -18.16 14.94 9.24
N LEU A 251 -18.61 14.08 10.15
CA LEU A 251 -18.05 13.93 11.49
C LEU A 251 -16.67 13.22 11.43
N VAL A 252 -16.50 12.25 10.52
CA VAL A 252 -15.21 11.59 10.27
C VAL A 252 -14.15 12.60 9.88
N ILE A 253 -14.42 13.46 8.89
CA ILE A 253 -13.49 14.50 8.46
C ILE A 253 -13.23 15.50 9.59
N LYS A 254 -14.24 15.90 10.32
CA LYS A 254 -14.11 16.84 11.46
C LYS A 254 -13.23 16.26 12.58
N TYR A 255 -13.31 14.95 12.84
CA TYR A 255 -12.50 14.27 13.85
C TYR A 255 -11.06 14.06 13.39
N TYR A 256 -10.87 13.54 12.17
CA TYR A 256 -9.58 13.10 11.65
C TYR A 256 -8.85 14.12 10.75
N TRP A 257 -9.29 15.38 10.64
CA TRP A 257 -8.73 16.32 9.66
C TRP A 257 -7.22 16.52 9.78
N LYS A 258 -6.66 16.58 10.99
CA LYS A 258 -5.22 16.70 11.21
C LYS A 258 -4.48 15.48 10.71
N THR A 259 -4.95 14.30 11.09
CA THR A 259 -4.38 13.02 10.68
C THR A 259 -4.46 12.85 9.15
N LEU A 260 -5.59 13.23 8.54
CA LEU A 260 -5.75 13.21 7.09
C LEU A 260 -4.75 14.13 6.38
N ILE A 261 -4.53 15.35 6.88
CA ILE A 261 -3.48 16.24 6.34
C ILE A 261 -2.11 15.56 6.43
N GLY A 262 -1.80 14.95 7.57
CA GLY A 262 -0.55 14.24 7.80
C GLY A 262 -0.34 13.09 6.82
N THR A 263 -1.28 12.15 6.79
CA THR A 263 -1.16 10.94 5.95
C THR A 263 -1.24 11.26 4.46
N CYS A 264 -2.18 12.09 4.03
CA CYS A 264 -2.31 12.53 2.64
C CYS A 264 -1.09 13.34 2.18
N GLY A 265 -0.65 14.31 2.98
CA GLY A 265 0.46 15.21 2.63
C GLY A 265 1.79 14.47 2.58
N ALA A 266 2.10 13.66 3.59
CA ALA A 266 3.32 12.87 3.60
C ALA A 266 3.35 11.86 2.44
N TRP A 267 2.22 11.20 2.14
CA TRP A 267 2.12 10.26 1.02
C TRP A 267 2.28 10.95 -0.33
N PHE A 268 1.64 12.10 -0.52
CA PHE A 268 1.80 12.89 -1.74
C PHE A 268 3.27 13.26 -1.99
N LEU A 269 3.96 13.81 -0.97
CA LEU A 269 5.36 14.24 -1.07
C LEU A 269 6.30 13.05 -1.35
N TYR A 270 6.06 11.92 -0.71
CA TYR A 270 6.85 10.70 -0.91
C TYR A 270 6.67 10.15 -2.33
N ASP A 271 5.44 9.95 -2.76
CA ASP A 271 5.14 9.34 -4.06
C ASP A 271 5.50 10.26 -5.23
N PHE A 272 5.40 11.59 -5.05
CA PHE A 272 5.83 12.58 -6.04
C PHE A 272 7.30 12.41 -6.45
N VAL A 273 8.14 11.95 -5.54
CA VAL A 273 9.57 11.69 -5.78
C VAL A 273 9.82 10.23 -6.16
N THR A 274 9.26 9.30 -5.39
CA THR A 274 9.59 7.88 -5.48
C THR A 274 9.13 7.25 -6.77
N PHE A 275 7.91 7.55 -7.22
CA PHE A 275 7.35 6.92 -8.42
C PHE A 275 8.07 7.31 -9.71
N PRO A 276 8.27 8.58 -10.05
CA PRO A 276 9.02 8.91 -11.27
C PRO A 276 10.46 8.38 -11.23
N ASN A 277 11.13 8.46 -10.08
CA ASN A 277 12.47 7.89 -9.91
C ASN A 277 12.48 6.36 -9.99
N GLY A 278 11.42 5.66 -9.58
CA GLY A 278 11.29 4.21 -9.74
C GLY A 278 10.97 3.81 -11.19
N VAL A 279 9.91 4.34 -11.76
CA VAL A 279 9.40 3.97 -13.10
C VAL A 279 10.41 4.31 -14.21
N PHE A 280 11.11 5.42 -14.09
CA PHE A 280 12.11 5.85 -15.07
C PHE A 280 13.55 5.51 -14.67
N SER A 281 13.77 4.78 -13.57
CA SER A 281 15.14 4.40 -13.13
C SER A 281 15.91 3.65 -14.22
N GLY A 282 15.28 2.73 -14.94
CA GLY A 282 15.92 2.04 -16.08
C GLY A 282 16.37 2.98 -17.19
N VAL A 283 15.54 3.99 -17.51
CA VAL A 283 15.90 5.02 -18.52
C VAL A 283 16.99 5.97 -17.99
N ILE A 284 16.98 6.29 -16.71
CA ILE A 284 18.03 7.08 -16.05
C ILE A 284 19.36 6.32 -16.10
N ILE A 285 19.35 5.04 -15.74
CA ILE A 285 20.51 4.15 -15.77
C ILE A 285 21.05 4.03 -17.18
N ALA A 286 20.20 3.73 -18.17
CA ALA A 286 20.60 3.65 -19.59
C ALA A 286 21.24 4.95 -20.09
N GLY A 287 20.89 6.10 -19.52
CA GLY A 287 21.49 7.40 -19.85
C GLY A 287 22.84 7.69 -19.16
N VAL A 288 23.22 6.90 -18.17
CA VAL A 288 24.49 7.02 -17.42
C VAL A 288 25.48 5.93 -17.82
N VAL A 289 24.99 4.73 -18.10
CA VAL A 289 25.81 3.58 -18.53
C VAL A 289 26.29 3.80 -19.95
N LYS A 290 27.56 3.50 -20.21
CA LYS A 290 28.15 3.66 -21.57
C LYS A 290 27.72 2.57 -22.55
N ASP A 291 27.27 1.43 -22.03
CA ASP A 291 26.79 0.30 -22.83
C ASP A 291 25.30 0.49 -23.17
N THR A 292 24.95 0.28 -24.45
CA THR A 292 23.57 0.40 -24.96
C THR A 292 22.75 -0.88 -24.83
N SER A 293 23.31 -1.93 -24.22
CA SER A 293 22.65 -3.22 -23.99
C SER A 293 21.52 -3.09 -22.98
N VAL A 294 20.37 -3.69 -23.32
CA VAL A 294 19.24 -3.81 -22.38
C VAL A 294 19.61 -4.68 -21.19
N LYS A 295 20.45 -5.72 -21.42
CA LYS A 295 20.92 -6.62 -20.38
C LYS A 295 21.73 -5.89 -19.32
N THR A 296 22.73 -5.10 -19.71
CA THR A 296 23.55 -4.30 -18.79
C THR A 296 22.68 -3.31 -18.00
N THR A 297 21.70 -2.67 -18.65
CA THR A 297 20.74 -1.80 -17.94
C THR A 297 19.93 -2.57 -16.90
N ALA A 298 19.47 -3.78 -17.22
CA ALA A 298 18.70 -4.62 -16.30
C ALA A 298 19.55 -5.13 -15.12
N GLU A 299 20.83 -5.43 -15.32
CA GLU A 299 21.78 -5.80 -14.25
C GLU A 299 21.96 -4.66 -13.24
N TRP A 300 22.18 -3.43 -13.72
CA TRP A 300 22.27 -2.25 -12.85
C TRP A 300 20.93 -1.93 -12.17
N GLN A 301 19.80 -2.14 -12.85
CA GLN A 301 18.47 -1.97 -12.26
C GLN A 301 18.23 -2.98 -11.12
N LEU A 302 18.65 -4.23 -11.29
CA LEU A 302 18.56 -5.26 -10.25
C LEU A 302 19.39 -4.85 -9.02
N LEU A 303 20.63 -4.38 -9.23
CA LEU A 303 21.48 -3.89 -8.15
C LEU A 303 20.84 -2.70 -7.42
N LEU A 304 20.34 -1.70 -8.18
CA LEU A 304 19.67 -0.51 -7.62
C LEU A 304 18.50 -0.90 -6.72
N SER A 305 17.60 -1.74 -7.23
CA SER A 305 16.41 -2.16 -6.49
C SER A 305 16.73 -3.05 -5.28
N THR A 306 17.85 -3.79 -5.32
CA THR A 306 18.34 -4.60 -4.20
C THR A 306 18.92 -3.72 -3.10
N ILE A 307 19.69 -2.67 -3.43
CA ILE A 307 20.22 -1.70 -2.46
C ILE A 307 19.09 -0.95 -1.73
N ALA A 308 17.92 -0.84 -2.33
CA ALA A 308 16.77 -0.21 -1.71
C ALA A 308 16.13 -1.04 -0.57
N LEU A 309 16.30 -2.37 -0.54
CA LEU A 309 15.63 -3.26 0.42
C LEU A 309 16.11 -3.14 1.87
N PRO A 310 17.41 -3.00 2.19
CA PRO A 310 17.88 -2.90 3.58
C PRO A 310 17.17 -1.83 4.40
N GLY A 311 16.74 -0.72 3.77
CA GLY A 311 15.97 0.32 4.43
C GLY A 311 14.70 -0.18 5.11
N VAL A 312 13.98 -1.10 4.48
CA VAL A 312 12.74 -1.67 5.02
C VAL A 312 12.99 -2.38 6.36
N PHE A 313 14.05 -3.19 6.45
CA PHE A 313 14.36 -3.91 7.69
C PHE A 313 14.75 -2.96 8.82
N VAL A 314 15.56 -1.94 8.49
CA VAL A 314 15.96 -0.91 9.46
C VAL A 314 14.75 -0.10 9.91
N GLY A 315 13.86 0.28 8.98
CA GLY A 315 12.63 1.01 9.30
C GLY A 315 11.67 0.19 10.15
N ALA A 316 11.47 -1.09 9.86
CA ALA A 316 10.66 -1.99 10.66
C ALA A 316 11.15 -2.09 12.12
N TRP A 317 12.47 -2.13 12.30
CA TRP A 317 13.08 -2.14 13.63
C TRP A 317 12.96 -0.80 14.36
N LEU A 318 13.23 0.32 13.67
CA LEU A 318 13.12 1.66 14.23
C LEU A 318 11.68 2.04 14.58
N ALA A 319 10.72 1.63 13.77
CA ALA A 319 9.30 1.94 13.96
C ALA A 319 8.78 1.60 15.37
N ASN A 320 9.28 0.52 15.98
CA ASN A 320 8.91 0.16 17.36
C ASN A 320 9.84 0.77 18.43
N LYS A 321 11.08 1.13 18.06
CA LYS A 321 12.05 1.66 19.03
C LYS A 321 11.90 3.15 19.30
N ILE A 322 11.75 3.94 18.24
CA ILE A 322 11.73 5.41 18.32
C ILE A 322 10.38 6.01 17.92
N GLY A 323 9.42 5.16 17.57
CA GLY A 323 8.07 5.56 17.16
C GLY A 323 7.91 5.83 15.66
N ARG A 324 6.63 5.87 15.22
CA ARG A 324 6.26 6.04 13.82
C ARG A 324 6.75 7.37 13.23
N PRO A 325 6.46 8.54 13.87
CA PRO A 325 6.85 9.83 13.30
C PRO A 325 8.36 10.00 13.19
N ASN A 326 9.13 9.60 14.21
CA ASN A 326 10.58 9.75 14.22
C ASN A 326 11.23 8.91 13.11
N THR A 327 10.77 7.67 12.91
CA THR A 327 11.26 6.79 11.84
C THR A 327 11.01 7.41 10.47
N MET A 328 9.81 7.96 10.26
CA MET A 328 9.44 8.63 9.02
C MET A 328 10.29 9.88 8.76
N MET A 329 10.53 10.70 9.78
CA MET A 329 11.39 11.88 9.67
C MET A 329 12.83 11.52 9.31
N ILE A 330 13.39 10.43 9.83
CA ILE A 330 14.73 9.93 9.46
C ILE A 330 14.77 9.58 7.96
N GLY A 331 13.77 8.89 7.44
CA GLY A 331 13.71 8.56 6.02
C GLY A 331 13.61 9.79 5.11
N PHE A 332 12.76 10.74 5.43
CA PHE A 332 12.69 12.04 4.73
C PHE A 332 14.00 12.84 4.87
N GLY A 333 14.68 12.74 6.02
CA GLY A 333 16.02 13.30 6.23
C GLY A 333 17.05 12.69 5.27
N GLY A 334 16.95 11.39 4.99
CA GLY A 334 17.73 10.71 3.97
C GLY A 334 17.51 11.28 2.57
N TYR A 335 16.25 11.56 2.20
CA TYR A 335 15.94 12.25 0.93
C TYR A 335 16.57 13.64 0.86
N LEU A 336 16.51 14.40 1.94
CA LEU A 336 17.15 15.71 2.03
C LEU A 336 18.65 15.60 1.80
N VAL A 337 19.34 14.77 2.57
CA VAL A 337 20.80 14.70 2.54
C VAL A 337 21.33 14.07 1.24
N ILE A 338 20.83 12.87 0.91
CA ILE A 338 21.30 12.14 -0.29
C ILE A 338 20.85 12.85 -1.57
N GLY A 339 19.63 13.40 -1.60
CA GLY A 339 19.14 14.17 -2.72
C GLY A 339 20.00 15.41 -3.01
N LEU A 340 20.41 16.15 -1.96
CA LEU A 340 21.36 17.28 -2.11
C LEU A 340 22.73 16.82 -2.58
N ILE A 341 23.28 15.71 -2.04
CA ILE A 341 24.58 15.17 -2.46
C ILE A 341 24.55 14.84 -3.96
N ILE A 342 23.55 14.07 -4.41
CA ILE A 342 23.43 13.72 -5.83
C ILE A 342 23.16 14.98 -6.68
N GLY A 343 22.24 15.84 -6.25
CA GLY A 343 21.86 17.03 -7.01
C GLY A 343 23.00 18.02 -7.18
N CYS A 344 23.76 18.33 -6.13
CA CYS A 344 24.88 19.26 -6.18
C CYS A 344 26.12 18.71 -6.89
N ALA A 345 26.38 17.41 -6.75
CA ALA A 345 27.56 16.75 -7.34
C ALA A 345 27.22 15.90 -8.57
N TYR A 346 26.06 16.10 -9.20
CA TYR A 346 25.50 15.26 -10.26
C TYR A 346 26.53 14.94 -11.36
N GLU A 347 27.16 15.95 -11.93
CA GLU A 347 28.15 15.82 -13.02
C GLU A 347 29.39 14.98 -12.62
N LYS A 348 29.76 15.00 -11.35
CA LYS A 348 30.90 14.20 -10.83
C LYS A 348 30.49 12.77 -10.55
N ILE A 349 29.34 12.59 -9.91
CA ILE A 349 28.84 11.28 -9.47
C ILE A 349 28.46 10.43 -10.68
N THR A 350 27.80 10.99 -11.70
CA THR A 350 27.38 10.24 -12.90
C THR A 350 28.54 9.80 -13.81
N LYS A 351 29.74 10.37 -13.66
CA LYS A 351 30.94 9.87 -14.36
C LYS A 351 31.35 8.47 -13.90
N ILE A 352 30.97 8.09 -12.68
CA ILE A 352 31.32 6.81 -12.06
C ILE A 352 29.99 6.07 -11.82
N THR A 353 29.57 5.23 -12.77
CA THR A 353 28.29 4.52 -12.74
C THR A 353 28.05 3.79 -11.42
N PRO A 354 29.00 2.98 -10.85
CA PRO A 354 28.78 2.32 -9.57
C PRO A 354 28.47 3.31 -8.42
N LEU A 355 29.17 4.45 -8.39
CA LEU A 355 28.97 5.47 -7.36
C LEU A 355 27.57 6.08 -7.44
N PHE A 356 27.13 6.40 -8.67
CA PHE A 356 25.77 6.91 -8.92
C PHE A 356 24.72 5.90 -8.45
N ILE A 357 24.87 4.62 -8.81
CA ILE A 357 23.92 3.56 -8.44
C ILE A 357 23.84 3.37 -6.92
N VAL A 358 24.99 3.42 -6.22
CA VAL A 358 24.99 3.31 -4.75
C VAL A 358 24.27 4.47 -4.09
N PHE A 359 24.57 5.73 -4.47
CA PHE A 359 23.87 6.88 -3.89
C PHE A 359 22.38 6.89 -4.23
N TYR A 360 22.04 6.53 -5.46
CA TYR A 360 20.64 6.44 -5.89
C TYR A 360 19.87 5.34 -5.13
N GLY A 361 20.49 4.17 -4.96
CA GLY A 361 19.94 3.07 -4.17
C GLY A 361 19.81 3.42 -2.68
N LEU A 362 20.79 4.12 -2.11
CA LEU A 362 20.72 4.63 -0.73
C LEU A 362 19.56 5.62 -0.56
N MET A 363 19.35 6.53 -1.51
CA MET A 363 18.20 7.44 -1.47
C MET A 363 16.88 6.64 -1.43
N GLN A 364 16.73 5.62 -2.27
CA GLN A 364 15.55 4.75 -2.25
C GLN A 364 15.46 3.94 -0.95
N SER A 365 16.59 3.48 -0.40
CA SER A 365 16.64 2.76 0.88
C SER A 365 16.15 3.62 2.04
N PHE A 366 16.54 4.90 2.11
CA PHE A 366 16.00 5.85 3.09
C PHE A 366 14.50 6.13 2.87
N GLY A 367 14.06 6.17 1.62
CA GLY A 367 12.64 6.26 1.28
C GLY A 367 11.85 5.09 1.84
N ASN A 368 12.36 3.87 1.69
CA ASN A 368 11.74 2.67 2.26
C ASN A 368 11.77 2.66 3.79
N LEU A 369 12.92 3.02 4.41
CA LEU A 369 13.12 3.05 5.87
C LEU A 369 12.09 3.94 6.58
N GLY A 370 11.79 5.10 6.03
CA GLY A 370 10.92 6.08 6.66
C GLY A 370 9.52 6.10 6.04
N PRO A 371 9.29 6.97 5.03
CA PRO A 371 7.94 7.13 4.48
C PRO A 371 7.36 5.84 3.89
N GLY A 372 8.15 5.02 3.21
CA GLY A 372 7.70 3.74 2.64
C GLY A 372 7.14 2.78 3.68
N ASP A 373 7.83 2.60 4.81
CA ASP A 373 7.39 1.74 5.91
C ASP A 373 6.25 2.34 6.72
N ILE A 374 6.29 3.65 6.95
CA ILE A 374 5.50 4.28 8.00
C ILE A 374 4.20 4.88 7.49
N ILE A 375 4.13 5.45 6.28
CA ILE A 375 2.92 6.14 5.82
C ILE A 375 1.73 5.17 5.74
N GLY A 376 1.94 3.99 5.14
CA GLY A 376 0.92 2.94 5.10
C GLY A 376 0.55 2.44 6.49
N LEU A 377 1.54 2.19 7.36
CA LEU A 377 1.33 1.78 8.74
C LEU A 377 0.55 2.84 9.52
N ALA A 378 0.97 4.11 9.49
CA ALA A 378 0.28 5.20 10.16
C ALA A 378 -1.16 5.35 9.66
N SER A 379 -1.39 5.23 8.34
CA SER A 379 -2.74 5.27 7.77
C SER A 379 -3.61 4.07 8.18
N ALA A 380 -3.02 2.91 8.43
CA ALA A 380 -3.75 1.72 8.90
C ALA A 380 -3.99 1.72 10.43
N GLU A 381 -3.22 2.50 11.20
CA GLU A 381 -3.29 2.54 12.67
C GLU A 381 -4.12 3.73 13.20
N SER A 382 -4.17 4.85 12.46
CA SER A 382 -4.67 6.13 12.99
C SER A 382 -6.17 6.35 12.81
N TYR A 383 -6.88 5.43 12.18
CA TYR A 383 -8.32 5.57 11.91
C TYR A 383 -9.11 4.43 12.55
N ALA A 384 -10.30 4.74 13.04
CA ALA A 384 -11.24 3.73 13.56
C ALA A 384 -11.59 2.69 12.48
N THR A 385 -11.77 1.45 12.91
CA THR A 385 -12.03 0.29 12.04
C THR A 385 -13.21 0.51 11.10
N ALA A 386 -14.26 1.20 11.56
CA ALA A 386 -15.44 1.52 10.80
C ALA A 386 -15.20 2.35 9.51
N VAL A 387 -14.12 3.15 9.49
CA VAL A 387 -13.79 4.08 8.41
C VAL A 387 -12.34 3.95 7.93
N ARG A 388 -11.61 2.95 8.45
CA ARG A 388 -10.18 2.75 8.21
C ARG A 388 -9.88 2.53 6.72
N GLY A 389 -10.64 1.69 6.04
CA GLY A 389 -10.47 1.43 4.61
C GLY A 389 -10.71 2.68 3.76
N THR A 390 -11.74 3.45 4.09
CA THR A 390 -12.06 4.71 3.41
C THR A 390 -10.97 5.76 3.61
N CYS A 391 -10.55 6.00 4.86
CA CYS A 391 -9.52 7.01 5.17
C CYS A 391 -8.14 6.60 4.64
N TYR A 392 -7.78 5.31 4.74
CA TYR A 392 -6.57 4.76 4.14
C TYR A 392 -6.60 4.92 2.62
N GLY A 393 -7.70 4.51 1.97
CA GLY A 393 -7.88 4.62 0.53
C GLY A 393 -7.76 6.06 0.04
N LEU A 394 -8.36 7.03 0.76
CA LEU A 394 -8.23 8.46 0.45
C LEU A 394 -6.78 8.93 0.58
N SER A 395 -6.10 8.57 1.66
CA SER A 395 -4.70 8.95 1.88
C SER A 395 -3.80 8.39 0.79
N ALA A 396 -3.97 7.12 0.43
CA ALA A 396 -3.22 6.47 -0.63
C ALA A 396 -3.54 7.05 -2.02
N ALA A 397 -4.81 7.39 -2.31
CA ALA A 397 -5.21 8.01 -3.57
C ALA A 397 -4.56 9.39 -3.77
N ILE A 398 -4.47 10.20 -2.71
CA ILE A 398 -3.73 11.47 -2.74
C ILE A 398 -2.23 11.21 -2.93
N GLY A 399 -1.67 10.18 -2.31
CA GLY A 399 -0.31 9.72 -2.59
C GLY A 399 -0.10 9.39 -4.06
N LYS A 400 -0.96 8.54 -4.64
CA LYS A 400 -0.88 8.18 -6.08
C LYS A 400 -1.14 9.37 -7.01
N THR A 401 -1.89 10.37 -6.57
CA THR A 401 -1.98 11.65 -7.29
C THR A 401 -0.62 12.34 -7.31
N GLY A 402 0.11 12.36 -6.18
CA GLY A 402 1.50 12.81 -6.13
C GLY A 402 2.40 12.04 -7.10
N ALA A 403 2.28 10.72 -7.14
CA ALA A 403 3.00 9.86 -8.09
C ALA A 403 2.71 10.23 -9.55
N ALA A 404 1.44 10.39 -9.92
CA ALA A 404 1.02 10.72 -11.28
C ALA A 404 1.49 12.13 -11.70
N VAL A 405 1.35 13.12 -10.82
CA VAL A 405 1.84 14.49 -11.04
C VAL A 405 3.36 14.51 -11.15
N GLY A 406 4.08 13.82 -10.26
CA GLY A 406 5.53 13.71 -10.30
C GLY A 406 6.02 13.05 -11.58
N THR A 407 5.38 11.97 -12.03
CA THR A 407 5.71 11.28 -13.28
C THR A 407 5.46 12.17 -14.50
N GLN A 408 4.38 12.94 -14.50
CA GLN A 408 4.08 13.90 -15.57
C GLN A 408 5.07 15.08 -15.59
N ALA A 409 5.47 15.57 -14.42
CA ALA A 409 6.39 16.69 -14.28
C ALA A 409 7.86 16.30 -14.53
N PHE A 410 8.19 15.00 -14.48
CA PHE A 410 9.58 14.49 -14.48
C PHE A 410 10.36 14.94 -15.74
N THR A 411 9.81 14.68 -16.93
CA THR A 411 10.47 15.05 -18.19
C THR A 411 10.59 16.58 -18.36
N PRO A 412 9.55 17.40 -18.15
CA PRO A 412 9.68 18.86 -18.16
C PRO A 412 10.73 19.38 -17.18
N ILE A 413 10.83 18.83 -15.99
CA ILE A 413 11.86 19.19 -15.01
C ILE A 413 13.26 18.90 -15.57
N GLN A 414 13.47 17.71 -16.13
CA GLN A 414 14.77 17.32 -16.68
C GLN A 414 15.18 18.16 -17.89
N THR A 415 14.23 18.49 -18.78
CA THR A 415 14.52 19.26 -20.00
C THR A 415 14.74 20.72 -19.74
N ASN A 416 13.97 21.34 -18.84
CA ASN A 416 14.01 22.78 -18.61
C ASN A 416 15.01 23.19 -17.50
N LEU A 417 15.18 22.37 -16.47
CA LEU A 417 16.04 22.68 -15.32
C LEU A 417 17.31 21.82 -15.29
N GLY A 418 17.32 20.69 -15.99
CA GLY A 418 18.41 19.72 -16.02
C GLY A 418 18.20 18.51 -15.09
N LYS A 419 18.84 17.39 -15.39
CA LYS A 419 18.66 16.10 -14.72
C LYS A 419 18.92 16.14 -13.21
N LYS A 420 19.82 16.98 -12.73
CA LYS A 420 20.15 17.16 -11.31
C LYS A 420 18.94 17.60 -10.46
N TRP A 421 17.99 18.31 -11.07
CA TRP A 421 16.84 18.87 -10.34
C TRP A 421 15.87 17.80 -9.84
N THR A 422 15.84 16.62 -10.44
CA THR A 422 15.01 15.51 -9.92
C THR A 422 15.45 15.11 -8.51
N PHE A 423 16.74 15.20 -8.21
CA PHE A 423 17.31 14.89 -6.88
C PHE A 423 17.20 16.08 -5.92
N ILE A 424 17.34 17.31 -6.43
CA ILE A 424 17.12 18.53 -5.62
C ILE A 424 15.66 18.61 -5.16
N ILE A 425 14.71 18.29 -6.02
CA ILE A 425 13.29 18.24 -5.67
C ILE A 425 13.04 17.15 -4.62
N ALA A 426 13.74 16.01 -4.69
CA ALA A 426 13.68 14.97 -3.65
C ALA A 426 14.09 15.55 -2.29
N ALA A 427 15.12 16.38 -2.24
CA ALA A 427 15.54 17.06 -1.01
C ALA A 427 14.51 18.07 -0.50
N ILE A 428 13.85 18.82 -1.39
CA ILE A 428 12.76 19.76 -1.04
C ILE A 428 11.57 18.98 -0.47
N CYS A 429 11.18 17.89 -1.11
CA CYS A 429 10.12 17.01 -0.59
C CYS A 429 10.52 16.37 0.73
N GLY A 430 11.81 16.07 0.92
CA GLY A 430 12.35 15.54 2.18
C GLY A 430 12.13 16.50 3.35
N ILE A 431 12.50 17.78 3.22
CA ILE A 431 12.28 18.77 4.28
C ILE A 431 10.80 19.03 4.52
N SER A 432 10.00 19.12 3.44
CA SER A 432 8.55 19.28 3.55
C SER A 432 7.89 18.08 4.25
N GLY A 433 8.35 16.86 3.94
CA GLY A 433 7.89 15.63 4.57
C GLY A 433 8.21 15.57 6.07
N ILE A 434 9.39 16.06 6.49
CA ILE A 434 9.73 16.19 7.91
C ILE A 434 8.74 17.13 8.62
N ILE A 435 8.46 18.30 8.04
CA ILE A 435 7.54 19.28 8.61
C ILE A 435 6.13 18.69 8.75
N VAL A 436 5.60 18.10 7.68
CA VAL A 436 4.27 17.48 7.70
C VAL A 436 4.20 16.35 8.74
N THR A 437 5.22 15.51 8.80
CA THR A 437 5.27 14.41 9.76
C THR A 437 5.27 14.91 11.20
N TYR A 438 6.10 15.90 11.52
CA TYR A 438 6.24 16.44 12.87
C TYR A 438 4.93 17.01 13.41
N PHE A 439 4.17 17.75 12.58
CA PHE A 439 2.96 18.43 13.04
C PHE A 439 1.68 17.60 12.95
N PHE A 440 1.60 16.60 12.07
CA PHE A 440 0.33 15.98 11.70
C PHE A 440 0.27 14.45 11.79
N ILE A 441 1.40 13.75 11.92
CA ILE A 441 1.37 12.29 12.06
C ILE A 441 1.33 11.91 13.54
N PRO A 442 0.25 11.24 14.00
CA PRO A 442 0.16 10.77 15.38
C PRO A 442 1.11 9.58 15.62
N ASP A 443 1.62 9.46 16.82
CA ASP A 443 2.38 8.29 17.23
C ASP A 443 1.45 7.20 17.77
N MET A 444 1.27 6.14 16.98
CA MET A 444 0.45 4.97 17.31
C MET A 444 1.28 3.78 17.82
N THR A 445 2.51 4.05 18.27
CA THR A 445 3.42 3.02 18.77
C THR A 445 2.85 2.36 20.03
N ASN A 446 2.68 1.05 19.98
CA ASN A 446 2.12 0.23 21.08
C ASN A 446 0.68 0.60 21.52
N VAL A 447 -0.09 1.31 20.69
CA VAL A 447 -1.51 1.58 20.94
C VAL A 447 -2.35 0.45 20.32
N ASP A 448 -3.34 -0.08 21.04
CA ASP A 448 -4.30 -1.03 20.51
C ASP A 448 -5.31 -0.31 19.60
N LEU A 449 -5.61 -0.89 18.43
CA LEU A 449 -6.58 -0.31 17.48
C LEU A 449 -8.00 -0.21 18.09
N ALA A 450 -8.34 -1.10 19.01
CA ALA A 450 -9.62 -1.06 19.72
C ALA A 450 -9.79 0.20 20.61
N GLU A 451 -8.69 0.81 21.06
CA GLU A 451 -8.75 2.08 21.80
C GLU A 451 -9.20 3.24 20.91
N GLU A 452 -8.72 3.28 19.67
CA GLU A 452 -9.13 4.30 18.71
C GLU A 452 -10.60 4.12 18.31
N ASP A 453 -11.06 2.88 18.14
CA ASP A 453 -12.47 2.58 17.89
C ASP A 453 -13.35 3.13 19.03
N LYS A 454 -12.98 2.91 20.29
CA LYS A 454 -13.71 3.44 21.46
C LYS A 454 -13.73 4.96 21.51
N LYS A 455 -12.59 5.62 21.22
CA LYS A 455 -12.51 7.09 21.19
C LYS A 455 -13.41 7.68 20.12
N PHE A 456 -13.38 7.09 18.93
CA PHE A 456 -14.19 7.54 17.82
C PHE A 456 -15.68 7.33 18.06
N MET A 457 -16.08 6.17 18.61
CA MET A 457 -17.49 5.91 18.94
C MET A 457 -17.99 6.85 20.02
N LYS A 458 -17.19 7.14 21.05
CA LYS A 458 -17.53 8.14 22.08
C LYS A 458 -17.75 9.52 21.46
N TYR A 459 -16.87 9.94 20.53
CA TYR A 459 -17.04 11.21 19.82
C TYR A 459 -18.33 11.24 18.99
N LEU A 460 -18.68 10.15 18.29
CA LEU A 460 -19.93 10.07 17.53
C LEU A 460 -21.18 10.21 18.45
N ASP A 461 -21.18 9.56 19.60
CA ASP A 461 -22.25 9.66 20.58
C ASP A 461 -22.39 11.10 21.14
N GLU A 462 -21.26 11.76 21.45
CA GLU A 462 -21.21 13.17 21.87
C GLU A 462 -21.75 14.13 20.79
N GLN A 463 -21.61 13.78 19.49
CA GLN A 463 -22.18 14.56 18.38
C GLN A 463 -23.63 14.15 18.05
N GLY A 464 -24.26 13.27 18.85
CA GLY A 464 -25.65 12.85 18.69
C GLY A 464 -25.89 11.85 17.54
N TRP A 465 -24.83 11.21 17.01
CA TRP A 465 -25.01 10.19 15.98
C TRP A 465 -25.56 8.90 16.59
N ARG A 466 -26.60 8.35 15.94
CA ARG A 466 -27.30 7.13 16.36
C ARG A 466 -27.38 6.15 15.18
N GLY A 467 -26.31 5.43 14.90
CA GLY A 467 -26.25 4.41 13.87
C GLY A 467 -25.96 3.02 14.41
N GLU A 468 -26.19 2.01 13.57
CA GLU A 468 -25.88 0.61 13.89
C GLU A 468 -24.40 0.34 13.73
N VAL A 469 -23.81 -0.42 14.67
CA VAL A 469 -22.39 -0.81 14.70
C VAL A 469 -22.29 -2.32 14.79
N GLY A 470 -21.35 -2.88 14.06
CA GLY A 470 -21.09 -4.32 14.00
C GLY A 470 -21.80 -5.04 12.84
N GLU A 471 -21.31 -6.22 12.50
CA GLU A 471 -22.01 -7.14 11.62
C GLU A 471 -23.05 -7.91 12.44
N ILE A 472 -24.31 -7.85 12.05
CA ILE A 472 -25.30 -8.81 12.50
C ILE A 472 -24.94 -10.15 11.83
N VAL A 473 -24.13 -10.94 12.50
CA VAL A 473 -23.97 -12.34 12.11
C VAL A 473 -25.26 -13.01 12.57
N GLU A 474 -26.17 -13.29 11.63
CA GLU A 474 -27.16 -14.36 11.84
C GLU A 474 -26.35 -15.62 12.13
N ILE A 475 -26.18 -15.93 13.41
CA ILE A 475 -25.76 -17.24 13.83
C ILE A 475 -26.96 -18.12 13.47
N VAL A 476 -26.94 -18.69 12.26
CA VAL A 476 -27.72 -19.88 11.98
C VAL A 476 -27.13 -20.91 12.96
N ARG A 477 -27.75 -20.99 14.12
CA ARG A 477 -27.54 -22.09 15.04
C ARG A 477 -28.02 -23.32 14.28
N ASP A 478 -27.06 -24.11 13.81
CA ASP A 478 -27.32 -25.52 13.51
C ASP A 478 -27.68 -26.21 14.83
N GLU A 479 -28.85 -25.92 15.37
CA GLU A 479 -29.45 -26.64 16.50
C GLU A 479 -29.90 -28.05 16.10
N GLU A 480 -29.83 -28.43 14.82
CA GLU A 480 -30.27 -29.72 14.33
C GLU A 480 -29.21 -30.85 14.42
N SER A 481 -27.96 -30.57 14.77
CA SER A 481 -26.94 -31.63 14.85
C SER A 481 -26.73 -32.25 16.24
N PHE A 482 -27.35 -31.71 17.29
CA PHE A 482 -27.20 -32.26 18.66
C PHE A 482 -28.37 -33.12 19.15
N THR A 483 -29.48 -33.23 18.40
CA THR A 483 -30.64 -34.05 18.81
C THR A 483 -30.68 -35.44 18.16
N SER A 484 -29.73 -35.78 17.28
CA SER A 484 -29.71 -37.12 16.66
C SER A 484 -28.87 -38.16 17.42
N ASP A 485 -27.99 -37.74 18.33
CA ASP A 485 -27.12 -38.70 19.05
C ASP A 485 -27.64 -39.13 20.44
N GLU A 486 -28.69 -38.50 20.94
CA GLU A 486 -29.32 -38.91 22.21
C GLU A 486 -30.48 -39.92 22.05
N LYS A 487 -30.96 -40.18 20.82
CA LYS A 487 -32.04 -41.16 20.56
C LYS A 487 -31.54 -42.57 20.12
N LEU A 488 -30.25 -42.81 20.23
CA LEU A 488 -29.68 -44.16 19.95
C LEU A 488 -29.10 -44.83 21.18
N LYS A 489 -29.47 -44.39 22.38
CA LYS A 489 -29.11 -45.03 23.66
C LYS A 489 -30.30 -45.17 24.61
N GLU A 490 -31.47 -45.54 24.13
CA GLU A 490 -32.52 -46.20 24.92
C GLU A 490 -32.96 -47.50 24.22
#